data_c08fc0c6f8996863f46288e3a2b58c53
#
_entry.id   c08fc0c6f8996863f46288e3a2b58c53
#
_cell.length_a   1.000
_cell.length_b   1.000
_cell.length_c   1.000
_cell.angle_alpha   90.00
_cell.angle_beta   90.00
_cell.angle_gamma   90.00
#
_symmetry.space_group_name_H-M   'P 1'
#
loop_
_entity.id
_entity.type
_entity.pdbx_description
1 polymer ?
#
loop_
_entity_poly.entity_id
_entity_poly.type
_entity_poly.pdbx_seq_one_letter_code
_entity_poly.pdbx_strand_id
1 'polypeptide(L)'
;MITEKLQNAINEQITAEMWSSNLYLAMSFYMEKEGYCGMASWLKKQSFEEHAHACELASYIIKRGGKAKLDKVDVVPNDFGTPLEVFEQVYEHECRVSKMIDALVDVAAAEKDKASQDFLWGFVREQVELSLIHI
;
A
#
# COMPACT_ATOMS: atom_id res chain seq x y z
N MET A 1 -16.72 -18.46 2.15
CA MET A 1 -15.53 -18.39 1.25
C MET A 1 -15.51 -17.07 0.48
N ILE A 2 -14.32 -16.54 0.27
CA ILE A 2 -14.15 -15.35 -0.55
C ILE A 2 -14.49 -15.67 -2.02
N THR A 3 -15.13 -14.73 -2.73
CA THR A 3 -15.39 -14.91 -4.16
C THR A 3 -14.10 -14.76 -4.97
N GLU A 4 -14.06 -15.40 -6.13
CA GLU A 4 -12.90 -15.30 -7.03
C GLU A 4 -12.62 -13.85 -7.44
N LYS A 5 -13.67 -13.09 -7.73
CA LYS A 5 -13.54 -11.69 -8.13
C LYS A 5 -12.88 -10.84 -7.04
N LEU A 6 -13.33 -10.97 -5.80
CA LEU A 6 -12.75 -10.23 -4.68
C LEU A 6 -11.34 -10.72 -4.37
N GLN A 7 -11.12 -12.02 -4.41
CA GLN A 7 -9.78 -12.61 -4.22
C GLN A 7 -8.79 -12.02 -5.23
N ASN A 8 -9.18 -11.95 -6.50
CA ASN A 8 -8.30 -11.42 -7.55
C ASN A 8 -8.01 -9.94 -7.32
N ALA A 9 -9.02 -9.17 -6.92
CA ALA A 9 -8.84 -7.75 -6.62
C ALA A 9 -7.89 -7.52 -5.43
N ILE A 10 -8.01 -8.33 -4.38
CA ILE A 10 -7.11 -8.23 -3.22
C ILE A 10 -5.69 -8.68 -3.60
N ASN A 11 -5.55 -9.71 -4.42
CA ASN A 11 -4.23 -10.13 -4.92
C ASN A 11 -3.54 -9.02 -5.74
N GLU A 12 -4.28 -8.27 -6.53
CA GLU A 12 -3.74 -7.11 -7.23
C GLU A 12 -3.27 -6.04 -6.24
N GLN A 13 -3.99 -5.86 -5.15
CA GLN A 13 -3.60 -4.92 -4.11
C GLN A 13 -2.33 -5.36 -3.38
N ILE A 14 -2.14 -6.66 -3.18
CA ILE A 14 -0.87 -7.18 -2.62
C ILE A 14 0.31 -6.72 -3.46
N THR A 15 0.21 -6.86 -4.78
CA THR A 15 1.25 -6.39 -5.70
C THR A 15 1.46 -4.88 -5.59
N ALA A 16 0.39 -4.11 -5.51
CA ALA A 16 0.46 -2.65 -5.35
C ALA A 16 1.13 -2.24 -4.04
N GLU A 17 0.84 -2.94 -2.93
CA GLU A 17 1.49 -2.68 -1.64
C GLU A 17 2.98 -3.03 -1.68
N MET A 18 3.36 -4.11 -2.36
CA MET A 18 4.76 -4.47 -2.54
C MET A 18 5.50 -3.44 -3.38
N TRP A 19 4.85 -2.92 -4.42
CA TRP A 19 5.42 -1.83 -5.22
C TRP A 19 5.61 -0.57 -4.38
N SER A 20 4.63 -0.22 -3.56
CA SER A 20 4.70 0.92 -2.63
C SER A 20 5.86 0.75 -1.63
N SER A 21 6.03 -0.46 -1.10
CA SER A 21 7.13 -0.78 -0.20
C SER A 21 8.47 -0.53 -0.87
N ASN A 22 8.65 -1.01 -2.10
CA ASN A 22 9.87 -0.80 -2.87
C ASN A 22 10.09 0.68 -3.21
N LEU A 23 9.04 1.40 -3.54
CA LEU A 23 9.13 2.85 -3.82
C LEU A 23 9.67 3.60 -2.62
N TYR A 24 9.10 3.38 -1.45
CA TYR A 24 9.54 4.07 -0.22
C TYR A 24 10.94 3.65 0.21
N LEU A 25 11.30 2.39 -0.04
CA LEU A 25 12.66 1.92 0.24
C LEU A 25 13.68 2.61 -0.68
N ALA A 26 13.36 2.73 -1.96
CA ALA A 26 14.22 3.44 -2.92
C ALA A 26 14.34 4.93 -2.55
N MET A 27 13.25 5.57 -2.15
CA MET A 27 13.26 6.95 -1.65
C MET A 27 14.12 7.08 -0.39
N SER A 28 14.05 6.10 0.51
CA SER A 28 14.85 6.06 1.73
C SER A 28 16.35 6.03 1.40
N PHE A 29 16.75 5.15 0.50
CA PHE A 29 18.16 5.05 0.08
C PHE A 29 18.62 6.36 -0.56
N TYR A 30 17.78 6.96 -1.39
CA TYR A 30 18.09 8.23 -2.06
C TYR A 30 18.30 9.35 -1.04
N MET A 31 17.39 9.48 -0.07
CA MET A 31 17.48 10.51 0.96
C MET A 31 18.66 10.30 1.90
N GLU A 32 18.99 9.05 2.20
CA GLU A 32 20.16 8.72 3.02
C GLU A 32 21.45 9.19 2.34
N LYS A 33 21.57 8.92 1.05
CA LYS A 33 22.75 9.36 0.25
C LYS A 33 22.85 10.88 0.20
N GLU A 34 21.72 11.56 0.12
CA GLU A 34 21.66 13.03 0.09
C GLU A 34 21.87 13.66 1.48
N GLY A 35 22.01 12.86 2.53
CA GLY A 35 22.29 13.33 3.89
C GLY A 35 21.05 13.66 4.72
N TYR A 36 19.86 13.34 4.27
CA TYR A 36 18.61 13.59 4.99
C TYR A 36 18.19 12.36 5.81
N CYS A 37 18.91 12.08 6.87
CA CYS A 37 18.75 10.85 7.65
C CYS A 37 17.38 10.69 8.29
N GLY A 38 16.78 11.79 8.76
CA GLY A 38 15.45 11.76 9.36
C GLY A 38 14.37 11.35 8.36
N MET A 39 14.39 11.94 7.16
CA MET A 39 13.50 11.57 6.07
C MET A 39 13.71 10.13 5.63
N ALA A 40 14.98 9.72 5.49
CA ALA A 40 15.33 8.36 5.09
C ALA A 40 14.77 7.34 6.08
N SER A 41 14.88 7.61 7.37
CA SER A 41 14.36 6.74 8.43
C SER A 41 12.83 6.63 8.39
N TRP A 42 12.14 7.75 8.19
CA TRP A 42 10.68 7.77 8.08
C TRP A 42 10.20 6.98 6.86
N LEU A 43 10.85 7.18 5.71
CA LEU A 43 10.52 6.46 4.48
C LEU A 43 10.77 4.96 4.60
N LYS A 44 11.84 4.56 5.29
CA LYS A 44 12.13 3.15 5.53
C LYS A 44 11.04 2.50 6.39
N LYS A 45 10.56 3.23 7.40
CA LYS A 45 9.46 2.78 8.23
C LYS A 45 8.19 2.61 7.39
N GLN A 46 7.89 3.56 6.52
CA GLN A 46 6.74 3.48 5.61
C GLN A 46 6.87 2.27 4.68
N SER A 47 8.07 1.99 4.17
CA SER A 47 8.32 0.81 3.35
C SER A 47 7.93 -0.47 4.09
N PHE A 48 8.33 -0.61 5.34
CA PHE A 48 8.03 -1.79 6.15
C PHE A 48 6.54 -1.89 6.47
N GLU A 49 5.85 -0.78 6.68
CA GLU A 49 4.40 -0.76 6.89
C GLU A 49 3.65 -1.25 5.65
N GLU A 50 4.07 -0.83 4.46
CA GLU A 50 3.45 -1.29 3.20
C GLU A 50 3.66 -2.79 2.99
N HIS A 51 4.84 -3.30 3.32
CA HIS A 51 5.12 -4.73 3.28
C HIS A 51 4.20 -5.49 4.25
N ALA A 52 4.01 -4.96 5.45
CA ALA A 52 3.10 -5.56 6.44
C ALA A 52 1.66 -5.58 5.93
N HIS A 53 1.21 -4.53 5.23
CA HIS A 53 -0.12 -4.49 4.60
C HIS A 53 -0.28 -5.62 3.58
N ALA A 54 0.74 -5.85 2.74
CA ALA A 54 0.71 -6.96 1.78
C ALA A 54 0.54 -8.31 2.50
N CYS A 55 1.24 -8.51 3.60
CA CYS A 55 1.14 -9.73 4.40
C CYS A 55 -0.25 -9.88 5.04
N GLU A 56 -0.83 -8.79 5.55
CA GLU A 56 -2.18 -8.80 6.13
C GLU A 56 -3.22 -9.18 5.08
N LEU A 57 -3.13 -8.59 3.89
CA LEU A 57 -4.04 -8.91 2.78
C LEU A 57 -3.94 -10.38 2.38
N ALA A 58 -2.71 -10.90 2.27
CA ALA A 58 -2.47 -12.30 1.94
C ALA A 58 -3.05 -13.24 3.00
N SER A 59 -2.81 -12.95 4.27
CA SER A 59 -3.34 -13.74 5.39
C SER A 59 -4.87 -13.75 5.41
N TYR A 60 -5.49 -12.61 5.09
CA TYR A 60 -6.94 -12.52 5.02
C TYR A 60 -7.52 -13.40 3.92
N ILE A 61 -6.92 -13.39 2.72
CA ILE A 61 -7.34 -14.26 1.61
C ILE A 61 -7.30 -15.72 2.04
N ILE A 62 -6.19 -16.13 2.65
CA ILE A 62 -5.99 -17.52 3.11
C ILE A 62 -7.04 -17.89 4.17
N LYS A 63 -7.26 -17.00 5.13
CA LYS A 63 -8.26 -17.20 6.18
C LYS A 63 -9.67 -17.39 5.62
N ARG A 64 -9.97 -16.74 4.49
CA ARG A 64 -11.26 -16.82 3.83
C ARG A 64 -11.35 -17.94 2.78
N GLY A 65 -10.38 -18.85 2.78
CA GLY A 65 -10.37 -20.04 1.92
C GLY A 65 -9.86 -19.82 0.51
N GLY A 66 -9.24 -18.64 0.26
CA GLY A 66 -8.68 -18.31 -1.04
C GLY A 66 -7.19 -18.58 -1.13
N LYS A 67 -6.61 -18.19 -2.26
CA LYS A 67 -5.19 -18.32 -2.54
C LYS A 67 -4.55 -16.93 -2.67
N ALA A 68 -3.56 -16.65 -1.82
CA ALA A 68 -2.74 -15.45 -1.93
C ALA A 68 -1.65 -15.68 -3.00
N LYS A 69 -1.41 -14.68 -3.83
CA LYS A 69 -0.42 -14.74 -4.91
C LYS A 69 0.57 -13.60 -4.81
N LEU A 70 1.84 -13.93 -5.09
CA LEU A 70 2.88 -12.93 -5.30
C LEU A 70 3.16 -12.88 -6.81
N ASP A 71 2.70 -11.81 -7.43
CA ASP A 71 2.96 -11.56 -8.84
C ASP A 71 4.21 -10.69 -9.01
N LYS A 72 4.62 -10.51 -10.27
CA LYS A 72 5.72 -9.62 -10.61
C LYS A 72 5.45 -8.22 -10.08
N VAL A 73 6.45 -7.64 -9.41
CA VAL A 73 6.42 -6.24 -8.96
C VAL A 73 7.28 -5.42 -9.91
N ASP A 74 6.69 -4.42 -10.55
CA ASP A 74 7.42 -3.56 -11.48
C ASP A 74 8.54 -2.80 -10.78
N VAL A 75 9.55 -2.38 -11.55
CA VAL A 75 10.65 -1.58 -11.02
C VAL A 75 10.14 -0.22 -10.55
N VAL A 76 10.82 0.34 -9.56
CA VAL A 76 10.53 1.68 -9.05
C VAL A 76 11.61 2.65 -9.52
N PRO A 77 11.32 3.97 -9.57
CA PRO A 77 12.35 4.98 -9.82
C PRO A 77 13.42 4.95 -8.73
N ASN A 78 14.60 5.49 -9.03
CA ASN A 78 15.70 5.59 -8.08
C ASN A 78 16.19 7.02 -7.87
N ASP A 79 15.67 7.99 -8.63
CA ASP A 79 16.00 9.40 -8.51
C ASP A 79 14.72 10.18 -8.28
N PHE A 80 14.71 11.06 -7.28
CA PHE A 80 13.48 11.69 -6.80
C PHE A 80 13.54 13.21 -6.69
N GLY A 81 14.71 13.83 -6.90
CA GLY A 81 14.86 15.27 -6.86
C GLY A 81 15.12 15.82 -5.45
N THR A 82 14.53 16.97 -5.15
CA THR A 82 14.71 17.66 -3.87
C THR A 82 13.87 16.99 -2.77
N PRO A 83 14.16 17.26 -1.48
CA PRO A 83 13.31 16.76 -0.39
C PRO A 83 11.84 17.13 -0.56
N LEU A 84 11.53 18.35 -1.02
CA LEU A 84 10.16 18.76 -1.27
C LEU A 84 9.52 17.91 -2.36
N GLU A 85 10.26 17.65 -3.45
CA GLU A 85 9.76 16.81 -4.55
C GLU A 85 9.52 15.38 -4.09
N VAL A 86 10.34 14.84 -3.19
CA VAL A 86 10.11 13.52 -2.59
C VAL A 86 8.79 13.51 -1.83
N PHE A 87 8.53 14.50 -0.98
CA PHE A 87 7.27 14.61 -0.23
C PHE A 87 6.07 14.76 -1.14
N GLU A 88 6.17 15.52 -2.21
CA GLU A 88 5.10 15.68 -3.19
C GLU A 88 4.77 14.35 -3.85
N GLN A 89 5.79 13.56 -4.20
CA GLN A 89 5.61 12.23 -4.78
C GLN A 89 4.99 11.25 -3.78
N VAL A 90 5.38 11.32 -2.52
CA VAL A 90 4.76 10.52 -1.45
C VAL A 90 3.27 10.86 -1.34
N TYR A 91 2.94 12.14 -1.28
CA TYR A 91 1.56 12.60 -1.18
C TYR A 91 0.71 12.11 -2.36
N GLU A 92 1.20 12.29 -3.58
CA GLU A 92 0.49 11.84 -4.79
C GLU A 92 0.28 10.32 -4.77
N HIS A 93 1.32 9.57 -4.35
CA HIS A 93 1.23 8.12 -4.28
C HIS A 93 0.19 7.69 -3.24
N GLU A 94 0.18 8.30 -2.06
CA GLU A 94 -0.80 7.99 -1.02
C GLU A 94 -2.23 8.30 -1.46
N CYS A 95 -2.43 9.36 -2.24
CA CYS A 95 -3.73 9.64 -2.84
C CYS A 95 -4.18 8.50 -3.78
N ARG A 96 -3.25 7.96 -4.56
CA ARG A 96 -3.54 6.81 -5.45
C ARG A 96 -3.87 5.56 -4.65
N VAL A 97 -3.11 5.28 -3.61
CA VAL A 97 -3.35 4.11 -2.74
C VAL A 97 -4.73 4.21 -2.08
N SER A 98 -5.10 5.40 -1.59
CA SER A 98 -6.43 5.64 -1.01
C SER A 98 -7.55 5.30 -1.99
N LYS A 99 -7.40 5.70 -3.26
CA LYS A 99 -8.38 5.36 -4.31
C LYS A 99 -8.43 3.87 -4.57
N MET A 100 -7.29 3.18 -4.56
CA MET A 100 -7.23 1.73 -4.73
C MET A 100 -7.96 1.01 -3.60
N ILE A 101 -7.75 1.43 -2.36
CA ILE A 101 -8.41 0.85 -1.19
C ILE A 101 -9.93 1.09 -1.26
N ASP A 102 -10.35 2.30 -1.61
CA ASP A 102 -11.76 2.63 -1.79
C ASP A 102 -12.41 1.72 -2.85
N ALA A 103 -11.71 1.49 -3.96
CA ALA A 103 -12.18 0.60 -5.01
C ALA A 103 -12.32 -0.85 -4.53
N LEU A 104 -11.42 -1.32 -3.65
CA LEU A 104 -11.54 -2.65 -3.03
C LEU A 104 -12.79 -2.76 -2.15
N VAL A 105 -13.09 -1.73 -1.37
CA VAL A 105 -14.30 -1.69 -0.55
C VAL A 105 -15.53 -1.80 -1.46
N ASP A 106 -15.53 -1.09 -2.58
CA ASP A 106 -16.63 -1.15 -3.55
C ASP A 106 -16.81 -2.55 -4.15
N VAL A 107 -15.70 -3.25 -4.46
CA VAL A 107 -15.76 -4.64 -4.94
C VAL A 107 -16.34 -5.55 -3.86
N ALA A 108 -15.91 -5.40 -2.61
CA ALA A 108 -16.43 -6.18 -1.49
C ALA A 108 -17.93 -5.94 -1.30
N ALA A 109 -18.38 -4.69 -1.44
CA ALA A 109 -19.80 -4.33 -1.36
C ALA A 109 -20.60 -4.95 -2.50
N ALA A 110 -20.08 -4.91 -3.73
CA ALA A 110 -20.72 -5.51 -4.90
C ALA A 110 -20.85 -7.03 -4.76
N GLU A 111 -19.89 -7.67 -4.13
CA GLU A 111 -19.90 -9.12 -3.83
C GLU A 111 -20.69 -9.44 -2.57
N LYS A 112 -21.26 -8.45 -1.91
CA LYS A 112 -22.05 -8.58 -0.68
C LYS A 112 -21.27 -9.27 0.44
N ASP A 113 -19.95 -9.02 0.50
CA ASP A 113 -19.05 -9.61 1.48
C ASP A 113 -18.80 -8.63 2.62
N LYS A 114 -19.66 -8.67 3.64
CA LYS A 114 -19.60 -7.74 4.78
C LYS A 114 -18.33 -7.90 5.60
N ALA A 115 -17.86 -9.12 5.74
CA ALA A 115 -16.61 -9.38 6.48
C ALA A 115 -15.42 -8.71 5.79
N SER A 116 -15.38 -8.78 4.46
CA SER A 116 -14.32 -8.12 3.69
C SER A 116 -14.46 -6.61 3.72
N GLN A 117 -15.68 -6.08 3.68
CA GLN A 117 -15.89 -4.65 3.85
C GLN A 117 -15.33 -4.17 5.19
N ASP A 118 -15.63 -4.88 6.27
CA ASP A 118 -15.14 -4.55 7.61
C ASP A 118 -13.61 -4.61 7.67
N PHE A 119 -13.03 -5.67 7.15
CA PHE A 119 -11.58 -5.83 7.09
C PHE A 119 -10.91 -4.66 6.34
N LEU A 120 -11.42 -4.34 5.16
CA LEU A 120 -10.87 -3.28 4.31
C LEU A 120 -11.06 -1.88 4.89
N TRP A 121 -12.11 -1.65 5.70
CA TRP A 121 -12.30 -0.39 6.41
C TRP A 121 -11.14 -0.04 7.32
N GLY A 122 -10.41 -1.04 7.85
CA GLY A 122 -9.18 -0.81 8.59
C GLY A 122 -8.13 -0.08 7.77
N PHE A 123 -7.98 -0.48 6.51
CA PHE A 123 -7.06 0.18 5.59
C PHE A 123 -7.54 1.60 5.22
N VAL A 124 -8.84 1.79 5.06
CA VAL A 124 -9.42 3.13 4.81
C VAL A 124 -9.08 4.06 5.96
N ARG A 125 -9.25 3.62 7.21
CA ARG A 125 -8.93 4.44 8.39
C ARG A 125 -7.46 4.80 8.45
N GLU A 126 -6.57 3.85 8.16
CA GLU A 126 -5.12 4.11 8.14
C GLU A 126 -4.76 5.16 7.09
N GLN A 127 -5.39 5.11 5.91
CA GLN A 127 -5.14 6.09 4.85
C GLN A 127 -5.60 7.50 5.27
N VAL A 128 -6.69 7.62 6.00
CA VAL A 128 -7.14 8.91 6.53
C VAL A 128 -6.12 9.47 7.52
N GLU A 129 -5.61 8.66 8.44
CA GLU A 129 -4.60 9.08 9.40
C GLU A 129 -3.32 9.51 8.71
N LEU A 130 -2.89 8.76 7.70
CA LEU A 130 -1.68 9.06 6.94
C LEU A 130 -1.81 10.40 6.18
N SER A 131 -2.98 10.70 5.63
CA SER A 131 -3.22 11.97 4.93
C SER A 131 -3.11 13.18 5.87
N LEU A 132 -3.44 13.03 7.14
CA LEU A 132 -3.31 14.09 8.14
C LEU A 132 -1.84 14.40 8.47
N ILE A 133 -0.97 13.42 8.36
CA ILE A 133 0.47 13.59 8.62
C ILE A 133 1.13 14.41 7.50
N HIS A 134 0.63 14.32 6.29
CA HIS A 134 1.19 14.99 5.11
C HIS A 134 0.72 16.43 4.94
N ILE A 135 -0.20 16.87 5.75
CA ILE A 135 -0.66 18.26 5.77
C ILE A 135 0.25 19.08 6.68
#